data_19cc19cb19c3d082f767db4417735a6f
#
_entry.id   19cc19cb19c3d082f767db4417735a6f
#
_cell.length_a   1.000
_cell.length_b   1.000
_cell.length_c   1.000
_cell.angle_alpha   90.00
_cell.angle_beta   90.00
_cell.angle_gamma   90.00
#
_symmetry.space_group_name_H-M   'P 1'
#
loop_
_entity.id
_entity.type
_entity.pdbx_description
1 polymer ?
#
loop_
_entity_poly.entity_id
_entity_poly.type
_entity_poly.pdbx_seq_one_letter_code
_entity_poly.pdbx_strand_id
1 'polypeptide(L)'
;QESRGLGDVYKRQDMAHFTAMGAAGVQLATRFITTYECDASQGYKDVLLNAGSEDVRIIHSPVGMPGRALATPLVQKLEQGLRFPPKHCARCLKACEPAKVPYCITHALIEAVKGNVEEGLFFCGANVGRLDRMRSVRELMDELMDDWRKHQ
;
A
#
# COMPACT_ATOMS: atom_id res chain seq x y z
N GLN A 1 0.83 -10.57 23.74
CA GLN A 1 1.41 -9.24 23.57
C GLN A 1 0.99 -8.75 22.19
N GLU A 2 0.07 -7.82 22.15
CA GLU A 2 -0.35 -7.21 20.90
C GLU A 2 0.88 -6.54 20.28
N SER A 3 1.38 -7.13 19.22
CA SER A 3 2.27 -6.43 18.31
C SER A 3 1.42 -5.33 17.68
N ARG A 4 1.38 -4.19 18.30
CA ARG A 4 0.87 -2.99 17.67
C ARG A 4 1.89 -2.64 16.61
N GLY A 5 1.71 -3.21 15.43
CA GLY A 5 2.29 -2.70 14.23
C GLY A 5 1.74 -1.30 14.07
N LEU A 6 2.44 -0.33 14.63
CA LEU A 6 2.18 1.07 14.34
C LEU A 6 2.57 1.24 12.88
N GLY A 7 1.58 1.03 12.01
CA GLY A 7 1.71 1.27 10.60
C GLY A 7 2.18 2.70 10.38
N ASP A 8 2.90 2.90 9.27
CA ASP A 8 3.37 4.17 8.78
C ASP A 8 4.68 4.72 9.38
N VAL A 9 5.60 3.84 9.70
CA VAL A 9 7.00 4.24 9.76
C VAL A 9 7.44 4.63 8.36
N TYR A 10 7.62 5.92 8.15
CA TYR A 10 8.01 6.46 6.85
C TYR A 10 9.45 6.93 6.83
N LYS A 11 9.89 7.58 7.91
CA LYS A 11 11.24 8.09 8.07
C LYS A 11 11.96 7.36 9.19
N ARG A 12 13.28 7.42 9.12
CA ARG A 12 14.23 7.02 10.16
C ARG A 12 13.82 7.49 11.56
N GLN A 13 13.36 8.74 11.69
CA GLN A 13 12.90 9.35 12.95
C GLN A 13 11.70 8.60 13.54
N ASP A 14 10.80 8.10 12.70
CA ASP A 14 9.65 7.33 13.15
C ASP A 14 10.09 5.99 13.77
N MET A 15 11.12 5.32 13.19
CA MET A 15 11.65 4.07 13.74
C MET A 15 12.28 4.27 15.11
N ALA A 16 13.13 5.28 15.27
CA ALA A 16 13.75 5.62 16.54
C ALA A 16 12.70 5.99 17.59
N HIS A 17 11.71 6.79 17.21
CA HIS A 17 10.62 7.22 18.08
C HIS A 17 9.82 6.02 18.62
N PHE A 18 9.38 5.09 17.75
CA PHE A 18 8.62 3.93 18.17
C PHE A 18 9.46 2.94 19.00
N THR A 19 10.73 2.78 18.69
CA THR A 19 11.65 1.96 19.51
C THR A 19 11.80 2.56 20.91
N ALA A 20 11.94 3.88 21.02
CA ALA A 20 11.99 4.58 22.32
C ALA A 20 10.69 4.41 23.13
N MET A 21 9.53 4.24 22.45
CA MET A 21 8.25 3.92 23.08
C MET A 21 8.10 2.43 23.47
N GLY A 22 9.13 1.60 23.25
CA GLY A 22 9.11 0.18 23.58
C GLY A 22 8.68 -0.76 22.45
N ALA A 23 8.58 -0.30 21.22
CA ALA A 23 8.33 -1.18 20.08
C ALA A 23 9.56 -2.08 19.83
N ALA A 24 9.34 -3.39 19.66
CA ALA A 24 10.39 -4.36 19.34
C ALA A 24 10.87 -4.27 17.88
N GLY A 25 10.11 -3.61 17.01
CA GLY A 25 10.43 -3.43 15.60
C GLY A 25 9.37 -2.62 14.87
N VAL A 26 9.62 -2.38 13.58
CA VAL A 26 8.74 -1.60 12.70
C VAL A 26 8.47 -2.36 11.41
N GLN A 27 7.34 -2.08 10.77
CA GLN A 27 6.97 -2.67 9.48
C GLN A 27 6.81 -1.56 8.44
N LEU A 28 7.48 -1.71 7.31
CA LEU A 28 7.41 -0.81 6.17
C LEU A 28 7.05 -1.59 4.91
N ALA A 29 6.21 -1.03 4.05
CA ALA A 29 5.89 -1.61 2.76
C ALA A 29 5.97 -0.57 1.63
N THR A 30 5.25 0.54 1.72
CA THR A 30 5.08 1.51 0.61
C THR A 30 6.42 2.03 0.07
N ARG A 31 7.39 2.33 0.94
CA ARG A 31 8.72 2.77 0.52
C ARG A 31 9.51 1.70 -0.25
N PHE A 32 9.32 0.43 0.09
CA PHE A 32 9.97 -0.68 -0.62
C PHE A 32 9.36 -0.95 -1.99
N ILE A 33 8.08 -0.63 -2.20
CA ILE A 33 7.45 -0.72 -3.53
C ILE A 33 8.09 0.28 -4.49
N THR A 34 8.51 1.45 -4.02
CA THR A 34 9.16 2.48 -4.84
C THR A 34 10.68 2.32 -4.94
N THR A 35 11.20 1.11 -4.77
CA THR A 35 12.63 0.80 -4.98
C THR A 35 12.88 0.31 -6.41
N TYR A 36 14.14 0.42 -6.85
CA TYR A 36 14.55 -0.11 -8.16
C TYR A 36 14.43 -1.62 -8.24
N GLU A 37 14.61 -2.33 -7.11
CA GLU A 37 14.60 -3.79 -7.01
C GLU A 37 13.18 -4.39 -6.92
N CYS A 38 12.15 -3.58 -6.67
CA CYS A 38 10.78 -4.06 -6.64
C CYS A 38 10.29 -4.38 -8.06
N ASP A 39 9.67 -5.55 -8.25
CA ASP A 39 9.15 -6.03 -9.53
C ASP A 39 7.85 -5.34 -10.00
N ALA A 40 7.25 -4.46 -9.18
CA ALA A 40 6.12 -3.66 -9.61
C ALA A 40 6.49 -2.81 -10.82
N SER A 41 5.55 -2.65 -11.75
CA SER A 41 5.76 -1.83 -12.95
C SER A 41 6.14 -0.39 -12.59
N GLN A 42 6.80 0.30 -13.52
CA GLN A 42 7.11 1.72 -13.34
C GLN A 42 5.82 2.51 -13.11
N GLY A 43 4.72 2.18 -13.82
CA GLY A 43 3.42 2.82 -13.62
C GLY A 43 2.90 2.71 -12.19
N TYR A 44 3.10 1.56 -11.50
CA TYR A 44 2.76 1.44 -10.07
C TYR A 44 3.57 2.42 -9.23
N LYS A 45 4.88 2.45 -9.45
CA LYS A 45 5.81 3.31 -8.70
C LYS A 45 5.50 4.79 -8.92
N ASP A 46 5.18 5.17 -10.15
CA ASP A 46 4.82 6.55 -10.51
C ASP A 46 3.52 6.99 -9.83
N VAL A 47 2.52 6.12 -9.76
CA VAL A 47 1.27 6.40 -9.04
C VAL A 47 1.52 6.69 -7.57
N LEU A 48 2.39 5.90 -6.91
CA LEU A 48 2.75 6.13 -5.51
C LEU A 48 3.57 7.40 -5.31
N LEU A 49 4.51 7.70 -6.20
CA LEU A 49 5.39 8.87 -6.11
C LEU A 49 4.66 10.20 -6.35
N ASN A 50 3.58 10.16 -7.14
CA ASN A 50 2.77 11.33 -7.44
C ASN A 50 1.57 11.50 -6.48
N ALA A 51 1.34 10.55 -5.56
CA ALA A 51 0.21 10.60 -4.65
C ALA A 51 0.46 11.55 -3.47
N GLY A 52 -0.55 12.34 -3.14
CA GLY A 52 -0.60 13.13 -1.92
C GLY A 52 -1.27 12.38 -0.76
N SER A 53 -1.15 12.92 0.45
CA SER A 53 -1.85 12.36 1.62
C SER A 53 -3.38 12.46 1.48
N GLU A 54 -3.86 13.44 0.72
CA GLU A 54 -5.27 13.66 0.38
C GLU A 54 -5.85 12.61 -0.56
N ASP A 55 -5.00 11.88 -1.27
CA ASP A 55 -5.42 10.81 -2.18
C ASP A 55 -5.70 9.49 -1.46
N VAL A 56 -5.35 9.40 -0.19
CA VAL A 56 -5.51 8.17 0.60
C VAL A 56 -6.96 7.98 1.02
N ARG A 57 -7.52 6.79 0.75
CA ARG A 57 -8.87 6.38 1.12
C ARG A 57 -8.88 5.09 1.93
N ILE A 58 -9.82 4.98 2.85
CA ILE A 58 -10.14 3.70 3.49
C ILE A 58 -11.26 3.05 2.67
N ILE A 59 -10.96 1.90 2.11
CA ILE A 59 -11.90 1.15 1.27
C ILE A 59 -12.39 -0.10 1.97
N HIS A 60 -13.62 -0.52 1.65
CA HIS A 60 -14.13 -1.81 2.05
C HIS A 60 -13.64 -2.88 1.08
N SER A 61 -12.79 -3.76 1.59
CA SER A 61 -12.29 -4.89 0.81
C SER A 61 -13.36 -5.98 0.70
N PRO A 62 -13.52 -6.63 -0.46
CA PRO A 62 -14.42 -7.78 -0.61
C PRO A 62 -14.02 -8.99 0.24
N VAL A 63 -12.84 -8.97 0.87
CA VAL A 63 -12.38 -9.99 1.83
C VAL A 63 -12.71 -9.64 3.29
N GLY A 64 -13.50 -8.59 3.53
CA GLY A 64 -14.06 -8.27 4.84
C GLY A 64 -13.19 -7.39 5.74
N MET A 65 -11.96 -7.05 5.35
CA MET A 65 -11.09 -6.14 6.11
C MET A 65 -10.99 -4.78 5.42
N PRO A 66 -11.02 -3.65 6.18
CA PRO A 66 -10.77 -2.35 5.59
C PRO A 66 -9.32 -2.30 5.05
N GLY A 67 -9.15 -1.67 3.90
CA GLY A 67 -7.85 -1.44 3.28
C GLY A 67 -7.60 0.04 3.05
N ARG A 68 -6.33 0.44 3.03
CA ARG A 68 -5.94 1.81 2.69
C ARG A 68 -5.36 1.82 1.28
N ALA A 69 -5.99 2.57 0.39
CA ALA A 69 -5.62 2.63 -1.02
C ALA A 69 -5.67 4.06 -1.56
N LEU A 70 -5.10 4.29 -2.73
CA LEU A 70 -5.17 5.57 -3.43
C LEU A 70 -6.52 5.74 -4.14
N ALA A 71 -6.98 6.99 -4.21
CA ALA A 71 -8.22 7.42 -4.87
C ALA A 71 -8.11 7.37 -6.41
N THR A 72 -7.79 6.18 -6.95
CA THR A 72 -7.77 5.92 -8.38
C THR A 72 -9.18 5.92 -8.97
N PRO A 73 -9.35 5.99 -10.31
CA PRO A 73 -10.67 5.91 -10.94
C PRO A 73 -11.50 4.71 -10.49
N LEU A 74 -10.87 3.55 -10.27
CA LEU A 74 -11.57 2.39 -9.70
C LEU A 74 -12.15 2.70 -8.32
N VAL A 75 -11.33 3.26 -7.41
CA VAL A 75 -11.77 3.57 -6.04
C VAL A 75 -12.87 4.62 -6.03
N GLN A 76 -12.75 5.68 -6.83
CA GLN A 76 -13.77 6.72 -6.97
C GLN A 76 -15.11 6.16 -7.47
N LYS A 77 -15.08 5.25 -8.45
CA LYS A 77 -16.29 4.57 -8.95
C LYS A 77 -16.93 3.67 -7.88
N LEU A 78 -16.12 3.00 -7.07
CA LEU A 78 -16.60 2.17 -5.95
C LEU A 78 -17.24 3.02 -4.84
N GLU A 79 -16.69 4.19 -4.54
CA GLU A 79 -17.26 5.17 -3.60
C GLU A 79 -18.64 5.69 -4.07
N GLN A 80 -18.85 5.77 -5.37
CA GLN A 80 -20.15 6.09 -5.99
C GLN A 80 -21.14 4.92 -5.97
N GLY A 81 -20.78 3.78 -5.40
CA GLY A 81 -21.62 2.58 -5.33
C GLY A 81 -21.62 1.74 -6.61
N LEU A 82 -20.78 2.04 -7.58
CA LEU A 82 -20.64 1.22 -8.79
C LEU A 82 -20.01 -0.13 -8.46
N ARG A 83 -20.35 -1.15 -9.24
CA ARG A 83 -19.86 -2.52 -9.03
C ARG A 83 -19.20 -3.06 -10.29
N PHE A 84 -18.10 -3.76 -10.09
CA PHE A 84 -17.28 -4.37 -11.14
C PHE A 84 -17.03 -5.85 -10.81
N PRO A 85 -18.09 -6.70 -10.81
CA PRO A 85 -17.92 -8.11 -10.55
C PRO A 85 -17.02 -8.76 -11.61
N PRO A 86 -16.25 -9.79 -11.25
CA PRO A 86 -15.32 -10.42 -12.19
C PRO A 86 -16.08 -11.11 -13.34
N LYS A 87 -15.64 -10.85 -14.57
CA LYS A 87 -16.13 -11.58 -15.76
C LYS A 87 -15.70 -13.04 -15.74
N HIS A 88 -14.49 -13.30 -15.24
CA HIS A 88 -13.91 -14.62 -15.05
C HIS A 88 -13.37 -14.75 -13.63
N CYS A 89 -13.86 -15.76 -12.90
CA CYS A 89 -13.44 -15.99 -11.52
C CYS A 89 -12.42 -17.13 -11.44
N ALA A 90 -11.22 -16.83 -10.91
CA ALA A 90 -10.16 -17.82 -10.68
C ALA A 90 -10.39 -18.68 -9.43
N ARG A 91 -11.50 -18.48 -8.69
CA ARG A 91 -11.82 -19.18 -7.42
C ARG A 91 -10.68 -19.10 -6.39
N CYS A 92 -9.99 -17.94 -6.32
CA CYS A 92 -8.82 -17.73 -5.49
C CYS A 92 -9.12 -17.63 -3.98
N LEU A 93 -10.38 -17.35 -3.59
CA LEU A 93 -10.81 -17.21 -2.21
C LEU A 93 -12.02 -18.10 -1.93
N LYS A 94 -11.92 -18.94 -0.90
CA LYS A 94 -12.97 -19.93 -0.55
C LYS A 94 -14.33 -19.30 -0.22
N ALA A 95 -14.32 -18.16 0.48
CA ALA A 95 -15.54 -17.47 0.93
C ALA A 95 -16.03 -16.37 -0.02
N CYS A 96 -15.39 -16.20 -1.18
CA CYS A 96 -15.79 -15.17 -2.13
C CYS A 96 -16.98 -15.62 -2.96
N GLU A 97 -18.04 -14.79 -2.98
CA GLU A 97 -19.20 -14.95 -3.87
C GLU A 97 -19.08 -13.93 -5.02
N PRO A 98 -18.58 -14.33 -6.21
CA PRO A 98 -18.24 -13.42 -7.31
C PRO A 98 -19.39 -12.50 -7.75
N ALA A 99 -20.64 -12.98 -7.67
CA ALA A 99 -21.82 -12.20 -8.03
C ALA A 99 -22.18 -11.10 -6.99
N LYS A 100 -21.74 -11.26 -5.76
CA LYS A 100 -22.09 -10.35 -4.63
C LYS A 100 -21.02 -9.32 -4.33
N VAL A 101 -19.74 -9.59 -4.67
CA VAL A 101 -18.65 -8.66 -4.38
C VAL A 101 -18.74 -7.39 -5.24
N PRO A 102 -18.34 -6.23 -4.70
CA PRO A 102 -18.34 -4.99 -5.46
C PRO A 102 -17.29 -5.00 -6.60
N TYR A 103 -16.18 -5.70 -6.42
CA TYR A 103 -15.10 -5.88 -7.41
C TYR A 103 -14.28 -7.14 -7.08
N CYS A 104 -13.49 -7.60 -8.04
CA CYS A 104 -12.55 -8.69 -7.82
C CYS A 104 -11.21 -8.14 -7.29
N ILE A 105 -10.89 -8.39 -6.01
CA ILE A 105 -9.65 -7.89 -5.42
C ILE A 105 -8.41 -8.44 -6.12
N THR A 106 -8.41 -9.71 -6.50
CA THR A 106 -7.26 -10.33 -7.19
C THR A 106 -7.01 -9.68 -8.55
N HIS A 107 -8.07 -9.44 -9.33
CA HIS A 107 -7.95 -8.72 -10.60
C HIS A 107 -7.40 -7.30 -10.39
N ALA A 108 -7.99 -6.55 -9.47
CA ALA A 108 -7.58 -5.18 -9.19
C ALA A 108 -6.11 -5.08 -8.71
N LEU A 109 -5.63 -6.05 -7.93
CA LEU A 109 -4.22 -6.10 -7.51
C LEU A 109 -3.28 -6.44 -8.68
N ILE A 110 -3.68 -7.36 -9.56
CA ILE A 110 -2.91 -7.69 -10.77
C ILE A 110 -2.80 -6.48 -11.69
N GLU A 111 -3.90 -5.78 -11.92
CA GLU A 111 -3.92 -4.57 -12.76
C GLU A 111 -3.08 -3.43 -12.14
N ALA A 112 -3.08 -3.29 -10.81
CA ALA A 112 -2.20 -2.35 -10.13
C ALA A 112 -0.72 -2.67 -10.38
N VAL A 113 -0.29 -3.94 -10.23
CA VAL A 113 1.10 -4.35 -10.48
C VAL A 113 1.52 -4.08 -11.92
N LYS A 114 0.61 -4.21 -12.90
CA LYS A 114 0.85 -3.84 -14.30
C LYS A 114 0.91 -2.32 -14.53
N GLY A 115 0.48 -1.51 -13.57
CA GLY A 115 0.41 -0.05 -13.70
C GLY A 115 -0.88 0.47 -14.35
N ASN A 116 -1.91 -0.36 -14.48
CA ASN A 116 -3.21 0.05 -14.98
C ASN A 116 -3.97 0.86 -13.92
N VAL A 117 -3.93 2.19 -14.05
CA VAL A 117 -4.52 3.13 -13.07
C VAL A 117 -6.05 3.06 -13.07
N GLU A 118 -6.67 2.74 -14.21
CA GLU A 118 -8.13 2.71 -14.36
C GLU A 118 -8.80 1.57 -13.60
N GLU A 119 -8.16 0.40 -13.57
CA GLU A 119 -8.73 -0.82 -12.97
C GLU A 119 -7.91 -1.31 -11.75
N GLY A 120 -6.77 -0.71 -11.49
CA GLY A 120 -5.85 -1.11 -10.42
C GLY A 120 -6.25 -0.59 -9.05
N LEU A 121 -6.03 -1.43 -8.04
CA LEU A 121 -6.15 -1.06 -6.63
C LEU A 121 -4.76 -0.91 -6.02
N PHE A 122 -4.35 0.32 -5.78
CA PHE A 122 -3.03 0.66 -5.29
C PHE A 122 -3.06 0.85 -3.77
N PHE A 123 -2.68 -0.19 -3.04
CA PHE A 123 -2.55 -0.11 -1.59
C PHE A 123 -1.33 0.72 -1.17
N CYS A 124 -1.49 1.52 -0.13
CA CYS A 124 -0.43 2.36 0.39
C CYS A 124 -0.59 2.61 1.90
N GLY A 125 0.46 3.12 2.54
CA GLY A 125 0.39 3.67 3.89
C GLY A 125 -0.20 5.09 3.90
N ALA A 126 -0.60 5.59 5.07
CA ALA A 126 -1.15 6.95 5.23
C ALA A 126 -0.13 8.04 4.86
N ASN A 127 1.16 7.73 4.96
CA ASN A 127 2.24 8.67 4.70
C ASN A 127 2.77 8.61 3.24
N VAL A 128 2.00 8.09 2.29
CA VAL A 128 2.43 7.97 0.88
C VAL A 128 2.87 9.32 0.29
N GLY A 129 2.18 10.40 0.61
CA GLY A 129 2.53 11.76 0.14
C GLY A 129 3.90 12.29 0.63
N ARG A 130 4.62 11.52 1.43
CA ARG A 130 6.01 11.82 1.83
C ARG A 130 7.05 11.14 0.93
N LEU A 131 6.62 10.33 -0.04
CA LEU A 131 7.50 9.76 -1.06
C LEU A 131 8.01 10.88 -1.98
N ASP A 132 9.30 10.91 -2.23
CA ASP A 132 9.95 11.97 -3.00
C ASP A 132 10.64 11.45 -4.27
N ARG A 133 11.18 10.23 -4.22
CA ARG A 133 11.91 9.61 -5.33
C ARG A 133 12.08 8.11 -5.16
N MET A 134 12.42 7.45 -6.24
CA MET A 134 12.92 6.07 -6.20
C MET A 134 14.30 6.00 -5.54
N ARG A 135 14.56 4.89 -4.87
CA ARG A 135 15.85 4.56 -4.23
C ARG A 135 16.16 3.09 -4.42
N SER A 136 17.40 2.70 -4.20
CA SER A 136 17.73 1.29 -4.01
C SER A 136 17.30 0.82 -2.62
N VAL A 137 17.10 -0.48 -2.46
CA VAL A 137 16.84 -1.09 -1.14
C VAL A 137 18.00 -0.80 -0.18
N ARG A 138 19.24 -0.81 -0.69
CA ARG A 138 20.44 -0.48 0.09
C ARG A 138 20.36 0.94 0.65
N GLU A 139 20.12 1.94 -0.20
CA GLU A 139 19.98 3.35 0.24
C GLU A 139 18.88 3.51 1.28
N LEU A 140 17.75 2.83 1.09
CA LEU A 140 16.64 2.86 2.01
C LEU A 140 17.02 2.25 3.37
N MET A 141 17.68 1.12 3.37
CA MET A 141 18.12 0.45 4.60
C MET A 141 19.20 1.25 5.33
N ASP A 142 20.18 1.79 4.59
CA ASP A 142 21.24 2.62 5.19
C ASP A 142 20.62 3.87 5.85
N GLU A 143 19.69 4.54 5.17
CA GLU A 143 18.95 5.69 5.71
C GLU A 143 18.19 5.33 7.01
N LEU A 144 17.54 4.18 7.07
CA LEU A 144 16.78 3.74 8.25
C LEU A 144 17.70 3.37 9.41
N MET A 145 18.80 2.66 9.13
CA MET A 145 19.71 2.17 10.17
C MET A 145 20.64 3.24 10.73
N ASP A 146 21.07 4.19 9.92
CA ASP A 146 21.96 5.28 10.38
C ASP A 146 21.31 6.15 11.46
N ASP A 147 20.03 6.36 11.34
CA ASP A 147 19.31 7.17 12.31
C ASP A 147 18.94 6.40 13.58
N TRP A 148 18.59 5.12 13.41
CA TRP A 148 18.34 4.25 14.55
C TRP A 148 19.56 4.15 15.46
N ARG A 149 20.77 4.02 14.87
CA ARG A 149 22.04 3.99 15.62
C ARG A 149 22.36 5.29 16.34
N LYS A 150 21.94 6.44 15.82
CA LYS A 150 22.21 7.76 16.41
C LYS A 150 21.30 8.07 17.60
N HIS A 151 20.20 7.34 17.75
CA HIS A 151 19.20 7.57 18.79
C HIS A 151 19.12 6.44 19.82
N GLN A 152 20.08 5.51 19.79
CA GLN A 152 20.34 4.56 20.87
C GLN A 152 21.31 5.19 21.90
#